data_1699e352b366970f0adda663185f008d
#
_entry.id   1699e352b366970f0adda663185f008d
#
_cell.length_a   1.000
_cell.length_b   1.000
_cell.length_c   1.000
_cell.angle_alpha   90.00
_cell.angle_beta   90.00
_cell.angle_gamma   90.00
#
_symmetry.space_group_name_H-M   'P 1'
#
loop_
_entity.id
_entity.type
_entity.pdbx_description
1 polymer ?
#
loop_
_entity_poly.entity_id
_entity_poly.type
_entity_poly.pdbx_seq_one_letter_code
_entity_poly.pdbx_strand_id
1 'polypeptide(L)'
;LPPVADRIPQQPLTVDLAALGREPGQHGGEIDILMARGKDTRLMTVYGYARLIGYNPNMALQPDILGSVENKENKAFTLHLRAGHRWSDGHPFTSADFRYFWEDMALNEMLSPFGPPEKLVVNGKPARVEILDELTVRYSWDEPNPYFLPALAGARPLYIYAPAHYLKQFHASYQDQAKLNEEVEFAGVRNWAGLHTRYGHQYKFDNPDLPTLQPWINTTHPPSERFVFERNPYFHRVDTNGLQLPYIDRVLVNIGSAGLIPAKAGAGESDLQARYLRLDNYPFLVEGGERNGFNVHLWKRGVGSQMALYPNLNSVNPAWRALVRDIRFRRALSLAIDREEINQVVYFGLV
;
A
#
# COMPACT_ATOMS: atom_id res chain seq x y z
N LEU A 1 -4.27 -21.01 -18.11
CA LEU A 1 -3.33 -20.88 -16.99
C LEU A 1 -2.67 -22.23 -16.70
N PRO A 2 -1.37 -22.26 -16.30
CA PRO A 2 -0.71 -23.48 -15.82
C PRO A 2 -1.41 -24.08 -14.59
N PRO A 3 -1.17 -25.34 -14.23
CA PRO A 3 -1.65 -25.92 -12.98
C PRO A 3 -1.21 -25.07 -11.76
N VAL A 4 -1.96 -25.15 -10.66
CA VAL A 4 -1.69 -24.34 -9.46
C VAL A 4 -0.26 -24.57 -8.95
N ALA A 5 0.23 -25.82 -8.97
CA ALA A 5 1.59 -26.15 -8.53
C ALA A 5 2.70 -25.41 -9.31
N ASP A 6 2.43 -25.01 -10.56
CA ASP A 6 3.38 -24.30 -11.43
C ASP A 6 3.24 -22.76 -11.30
N ARG A 7 2.20 -22.29 -10.61
CA ARG A 7 1.88 -20.88 -10.46
C ARG A 7 2.32 -20.30 -9.10
N ILE A 8 2.30 -21.10 -8.06
CA ILE A 8 2.73 -20.70 -6.71
C ILE A 8 4.21 -20.98 -6.50
N PRO A 9 4.90 -20.26 -5.60
CA PRO A 9 6.29 -20.58 -5.26
C PRO A 9 6.39 -21.98 -4.66
N GLN A 10 7.58 -22.58 -4.74
CA GLN A 10 7.85 -23.94 -4.21
C GLN A 10 7.56 -24.05 -2.71
N GLN A 11 7.76 -22.93 -1.98
CA GLN A 11 7.42 -22.80 -0.57
C GLN A 11 6.49 -21.58 -0.39
N PRO A 12 5.19 -21.73 -0.66
CA PRO A 12 4.23 -20.64 -0.49
C PRO A 12 4.11 -20.24 0.98
N LEU A 13 3.63 -19.02 1.23
CA LEU A 13 3.29 -18.62 2.59
C LEU A 13 1.97 -19.29 3.00
N THR A 14 2.03 -20.19 3.96
CA THR A 14 0.82 -20.80 4.55
C THR A 14 0.22 -19.87 5.59
N VAL A 15 -1.07 -19.51 5.42
CA VAL A 15 -1.84 -18.69 6.35
C VAL A 15 -2.70 -19.61 7.22
N ASP A 16 -2.44 -19.61 8.52
CA ASP A 16 -3.27 -20.30 9.49
C ASP A 16 -4.52 -19.44 9.81
N LEU A 17 -5.63 -19.75 9.14
CA LEU A 17 -6.89 -19.03 9.32
C LEU A 17 -7.52 -19.32 10.69
N ALA A 18 -7.33 -20.52 11.24
CA ALA A 18 -7.87 -20.88 12.56
C ALA A 18 -7.20 -20.05 13.68
N ALA A 19 -5.90 -19.80 13.59
CA ALA A 19 -5.18 -18.90 14.50
C ALA A 19 -5.69 -17.44 14.41
N LEU A 20 -6.35 -17.07 13.31
CA LEU A 20 -7.01 -15.78 13.12
C LEU A 20 -8.50 -15.79 13.48
N GLY A 21 -9.02 -16.89 14.06
CA GLY A 21 -10.44 -17.09 14.38
C GLY A 21 -11.33 -17.19 13.11
N ARG A 22 -10.79 -17.71 12.01
CA ARG A 22 -11.46 -17.85 10.72
C ARG A 22 -11.41 -19.30 10.24
N GLU A 23 -12.31 -19.63 9.33
CA GLU A 23 -12.36 -20.94 8.68
C GLU A 23 -11.89 -20.82 7.22
N PRO A 24 -11.34 -21.92 6.65
CA PRO A 24 -11.06 -22.00 5.22
C PRO A 24 -12.32 -21.78 4.39
N GLY A 25 -12.18 -20.97 3.31
CA GLY A 25 -13.26 -20.68 2.39
C GLY A 25 -13.22 -21.53 1.11
N GLN A 26 -14.01 -21.12 0.14
CA GLN A 26 -14.04 -21.68 -1.22
C GLN A 26 -13.79 -20.56 -2.23
N HIS A 27 -13.21 -20.90 -3.37
CA HIS A 27 -13.04 -19.94 -4.44
C HIS A 27 -14.41 -19.53 -5.03
N GLY A 28 -14.55 -18.24 -5.31
CA GLY A 28 -15.74 -17.66 -5.93
C GLY A 28 -16.17 -16.35 -5.30
N GLY A 29 -17.21 -15.77 -5.86
CA GLY A 29 -17.85 -14.57 -5.35
C GLY A 29 -17.12 -13.26 -5.65
N GLU A 30 -17.77 -12.19 -5.23
CA GLU A 30 -17.34 -10.80 -5.43
C GLU A 30 -17.48 -10.02 -4.15
N ILE A 31 -16.69 -8.97 -4.00
CA ILE A 31 -16.82 -7.95 -2.94
C ILE A 31 -17.11 -6.61 -3.60
N ASP A 32 -18.16 -5.93 -3.18
CA ASP A 32 -18.46 -4.55 -3.54
C ASP A 32 -17.87 -3.56 -2.51
N ILE A 33 -17.13 -2.57 -3.02
CA ILE A 33 -16.51 -1.50 -2.20
C ILE A 33 -16.86 -0.15 -2.83
N LEU A 34 -17.21 0.85 -2.00
CA LEU A 34 -17.51 2.20 -2.45
C LEU A 34 -16.31 3.13 -2.23
N MET A 35 -15.92 3.88 -3.26
CA MET A 35 -14.87 4.88 -3.22
C MET A 35 -15.35 6.19 -3.84
N ALA A 36 -14.73 7.33 -3.52
CA ALA A 36 -15.15 8.62 -4.06
C ALA A 36 -14.32 9.09 -5.26
N ARG A 37 -13.18 8.47 -5.51
CA ARG A 37 -12.26 8.91 -6.57
C ARG A 37 -11.52 7.72 -7.17
N GLY A 38 -11.29 7.74 -8.49
CA GLY A 38 -10.50 6.69 -9.16
C GLY A 38 -9.13 6.44 -8.53
N LYS A 39 -8.45 7.49 -8.01
CA LYS A 39 -7.16 7.33 -7.30
C LYS A 39 -7.24 6.53 -5.98
N ASP A 40 -8.42 6.24 -5.48
CA ASP A 40 -8.60 5.45 -4.25
C ASP A 40 -8.42 3.94 -4.50
N THR A 41 -8.32 3.51 -5.76
CA THR A 41 -7.88 2.15 -6.16
C THR A 41 -6.60 1.72 -5.44
N ARG A 42 -5.71 2.68 -5.09
CA ARG A 42 -4.52 2.45 -4.26
C ARG A 42 -4.80 1.75 -2.92
N LEU A 43 -6.02 1.86 -2.38
CA LEU A 43 -6.39 1.17 -1.15
C LEU A 43 -6.46 -0.35 -1.33
N MET A 44 -6.58 -0.85 -2.55
CA MET A 44 -6.46 -2.29 -2.81
C MET A 44 -5.07 -2.82 -2.44
N THR A 45 -4.01 -2.00 -2.52
CA THR A 45 -2.69 -2.41 -1.99
C THR A 45 -2.65 -2.47 -0.46
N VAL A 46 -3.50 -1.69 0.22
CA VAL A 46 -3.64 -1.72 1.69
C VAL A 46 -4.48 -2.91 2.12
N TYR A 47 -5.60 -3.17 1.46
CA TYR A 47 -6.50 -4.29 1.77
C TYR A 47 -5.87 -5.64 1.43
N GLY A 48 -5.16 -5.75 0.31
CA GLY A 48 -4.43 -6.95 -0.09
C GLY A 48 -3.24 -7.27 0.81
N TYR A 49 -2.59 -6.24 1.31
CA TYR A 49 -1.45 -6.28 2.24
C TYR A 49 -0.40 -7.34 1.89
N ALA A 50 -0.02 -7.45 0.62
CA ALA A 50 1.16 -8.22 0.22
C ALA A 50 2.39 -7.31 0.32
N ARG A 51 3.35 -7.70 1.15
CA ARG A 51 4.56 -6.94 1.51
C ARG A 51 5.79 -7.83 1.43
N LEU A 52 6.98 -7.26 1.23
CA LEU A 52 8.21 -8.06 1.39
C LEU A 52 8.28 -8.64 2.79
N ILE A 53 8.08 -7.79 3.79
CA ILE A 53 7.93 -8.09 5.21
C ILE A 53 6.59 -7.52 5.66
N GLY A 54 5.78 -8.25 6.39
CA GLY A 54 4.49 -7.80 6.92
C GLY A 54 4.43 -7.84 8.44
N TYR A 55 3.44 -7.16 9.02
CA TYR A 55 3.11 -7.29 10.44
C TYR A 55 2.11 -8.43 10.63
N ASN A 56 2.35 -9.27 11.61
CA ASN A 56 1.36 -10.25 12.09
C ASN A 56 0.37 -9.59 13.07
N PRO A 57 -0.70 -10.28 13.52
CA PRO A 57 -1.66 -9.72 14.48
C PRO A 57 -1.06 -9.24 15.81
N ASN A 58 0.11 -9.76 16.20
CA ASN A 58 0.85 -9.33 17.39
C ASN A 58 1.80 -8.15 17.12
N MET A 59 1.68 -7.50 15.97
CA MET A 59 2.54 -6.40 15.53
C MET A 59 4.03 -6.77 15.40
N ALA A 60 4.34 -8.06 15.29
CA ALA A 60 5.69 -8.53 14.99
C ALA A 60 5.92 -8.59 13.47
N LEU A 61 7.10 -8.18 13.04
CA LEU A 61 7.51 -8.27 11.63
C LEU A 61 7.81 -9.73 11.26
N GLN A 62 7.28 -10.16 10.13
CA GLN A 62 7.52 -11.49 9.58
C GLN A 62 7.66 -11.46 8.06
N PRO A 63 8.44 -12.38 7.45
CA PRO A 63 8.48 -12.55 6.01
C PRO A 63 7.10 -12.83 5.42
N ASP A 64 6.81 -12.23 4.23
CA ASP A 64 5.57 -12.45 3.49
C ASP A 64 5.90 -12.80 2.03
N ILE A 65 6.14 -11.82 1.16
CA ILE A 65 6.67 -12.07 -0.20
C ILE A 65 8.06 -12.71 -0.11
N LEU A 66 8.90 -12.25 0.82
CA LEU A 66 10.17 -12.91 1.11
C LEU A 66 9.95 -14.29 1.76
N GLY A 67 10.85 -15.22 1.48
CA GLY A 67 10.95 -16.50 2.18
C GLY A 67 11.54 -16.33 3.57
N SER A 68 12.62 -15.54 3.68
CA SER A 68 13.26 -15.19 4.95
C SER A 68 14.04 -13.89 4.85
N VAL A 69 14.45 -13.37 6.00
CA VAL A 69 15.35 -12.23 6.12
C VAL A 69 16.33 -12.46 7.25
N GLU A 70 17.62 -12.23 6.98
CA GLU A 70 18.67 -12.19 7.98
C GLU A 70 18.93 -10.73 8.35
N ASN A 71 18.97 -10.45 9.63
CA ASN A 71 19.29 -9.12 10.17
C ASN A 71 20.57 -9.21 11.01
N LYS A 72 21.61 -8.51 10.55
CA LYS A 72 22.88 -8.40 11.28
C LYS A 72 22.98 -6.99 11.86
N GLU A 73 22.65 -6.85 13.14
CA GLU A 73 22.79 -5.61 13.95
C GLU A 73 22.09 -4.38 13.34
N ASN A 74 21.03 -4.57 12.58
CA ASN A 74 20.39 -3.53 11.76
C ASN A 74 21.33 -2.80 10.77
N LYS A 75 22.52 -3.31 10.52
CA LYS A 75 23.50 -2.79 9.56
C LYS A 75 23.48 -3.52 8.23
N ALA A 76 23.15 -4.80 8.22
CA ALA A 76 23.02 -5.58 7.00
C ALA A 76 21.78 -6.46 7.07
N PHE A 77 21.03 -6.49 5.99
CA PHE A 77 19.84 -7.31 5.80
C PHE A 77 20.00 -8.14 4.53
N THR A 78 20.00 -9.47 4.67
CA THR A 78 19.98 -10.39 3.53
C THR A 78 18.56 -10.87 3.33
N LEU A 79 18.01 -10.57 2.16
CA LEU A 79 16.64 -10.86 1.76
C LEU A 79 16.65 -12.10 0.86
N HIS A 80 15.95 -13.16 1.27
CA HIS A 80 15.83 -14.39 0.49
C HIS A 80 14.44 -14.46 -0.13
N LEU A 81 14.38 -14.53 -1.46
CA LEU A 81 13.16 -14.68 -2.24
C LEU A 81 12.65 -16.12 -2.20
N ARG A 82 11.38 -16.32 -2.51
CA ARG A 82 10.79 -17.65 -2.67
C ARG A 82 11.09 -18.18 -4.08
N ALA A 83 11.69 -19.35 -4.19
CA ALA A 83 11.95 -19.99 -5.48
C ALA A 83 10.62 -20.22 -6.24
N GLY A 84 10.59 -19.86 -7.52
CA GLY A 84 9.42 -20.00 -8.38
C GLY A 84 8.33 -18.92 -8.19
N HIS A 85 8.57 -17.88 -7.38
CA HIS A 85 7.64 -16.75 -7.27
C HIS A 85 7.54 -16.00 -8.61
N ARG A 86 6.34 -15.55 -8.96
CA ARG A 86 6.04 -14.87 -10.23
C ARG A 86 5.26 -13.59 -10.01
N TRP A 87 5.45 -12.66 -10.92
CA TRP A 87 4.57 -11.52 -11.12
C TRP A 87 3.19 -11.98 -11.63
N SER A 88 2.20 -11.10 -11.57
CA SER A 88 0.81 -11.40 -11.98
C SER A 88 0.65 -11.77 -13.46
N ASP A 89 1.59 -11.42 -14.31
CA ASP A 89 1.66 -11.81 -15.72
C ASP A 89 2.39 -13.13 -15.95
N GLY A 90 2.89 -13.76 -14.89
CA GLY A 90 3.61 -15.03 -14.93
C GLY A 90 5.13 -14.91 -15.11
N HIS A 91 5.68 -13.70 -15.27
CA HIS A 91 7.13 -13.51 -15.34
C HIS A 91 7.78 -13.82 -13.98
N PRO A 92 8.97 -14.48 -13.93
CA PRO A 92 9.67 -14.75 -12.68
C PRO A 92 9.95 -13.47 -11.87
N PHE A 93 9.74 -13.54 -10.55
CA PHE A 93 10.16 -12.50 -9.61
C PHE A 93 11.50 -12.88 -8.99
N THR A 94 12.55 -12.12 -9.29
CA THR A 94 13.93 -12.44 -8.94
C THR A 94 14.69 -11.22 -8.41
N SER A 95 15.93 -11.42 -8.02
CA SER A 95 16.86 -10.36 -7.61
C SER A 95 17.11 -9.33 -8.72
N ALA A 96 16.87 -9.67 -9.99
CA ALA A 96 16.96 -8.73 -11.11
C ALA A 96 15.96 -7.56 -10.99
N ASP A 97 14.80 -7.77 -10.36
CA ASP A 97 13.80 -6.73 -10.11
C ASP A 97 14.28 -5.73 -9.04
N PHE A 98 15.07 -6.19 -8.07
CA PHE A 98 15.74 -5.35 -7.05
C PHE A 98 16.91 -4.58 -7.64
N ARG A 99 17.73 -5.24 -8.48
CA ARG A 99 18.83 -4.58 -9.19
C ARG A 99 18.31 -3.46 -10.07
N TYR A 100 17.26 -3.71 -10.88
CA TYR A 100 16.63 -2.69 -11.72
C TYR A 100 16.13 -1.50 -10.90
N PHE A 101 15.43 -1.76 -9.78
CA PHE A 101 15.02 -0.69 -8.90
C PHE A 101 16.21 0.13 -8.40
N TRP A 102 17.28 -0.53 -7.97
CA TRP A 102 18.43 0.15 -7.38
C TRP A 102 19.25 0.92 -8.43
N GLU A 103 19.71 0.23 -9.45
CA GLU A 103 20.64 0.78 -10.45
C GLU A 103 19.95 1.71 -11.44
N ASP A 104 18.77 1.29 -11.98
CA ASP A 104 18.11 1.99 -13.06
C ASP A 104 17.09 3.03 -12.59
N MET A 105 16.57 2.91 -11.36
CA MET A 105 15.57 3.86 -10.84
C MET A 105 16.12 4.71 -9.68
N ALA A 106 16.58 4.11 -8.59
CA ALA A 106 16.96 4.84 -7.37
C ALA A 106 18.23 5.66 -7.54
N LEU A 107 19.19 5.21 -8.32
CA LEU A 107 20.43 5.91 -8.65
C LEU A 107 20.36 6.74 -9.94
N ASN A 108 19.25 6.70 -10.66
CA ASN A 108 19.06 7.44 -11.89
C ASN A 108 18.61 8.89 -11.59
N GLU A 109 19.39 9.89 -12.00
CA GLU A 109 19.11 11.31 -11.72
C GLU A 109 17.79 11.81 -12.34
N MET A 110 17.33 11.22 -13.46
CA MET A 110 16.06 11.61 -14.09
C MET A 110 14.84 11.04 -13.37
N LEU A 111 14.96 9.82 -12.80
CA LEU A 111 13.88 9.15 -12.05
C LEU A 111 13.90 9.51 -10.57
N SER A 112 15.07 9.74 -10.02
CA SER A 112 15.30 10.05 -8.60
C SER A 112 16.20 11.30 -8.45
N PRO A 113 15.72 12.49 -8.83
CA PRO A 113 16.54 13.72 -8.85
C PRO A 113 17.02 14.18 -7.46
N PHE A 114 16.44 13.63 -6.40
CA PHE A 114 16.86 13.89 -5.01
C PHE A 114 17.63 12.71 -4.40
N GLY A 115 18.06 11.75 -5.23
CA GLY A 115 18.72 10.52 -4.81
C GLY A 115 17.75 9.41 -4.36
N PRO A 116 18.29 8.32 -3.81
CA PRO A 116 17.51 7.18 -3.34
C PRO A 116 16.50 7.56 -2.26
N PRO A 117 15.43 6.76 -2.06
CA PRO A 117 14.45 6.99 -1.01
C PRO A 117 15.10 7.21 0.36
N GLU A 118 14.60 8.17 1.12
CA GLU A 118 15.14 8.58 2.44
C GLU A 118 15.42 7.40 3.39
N LYS A 119 14.55 6.38 3.39
CA LYS A 119 14.69 5.17 4.24
C LYS A 119 15.85 4.25 3.83
N LEU A 120 16.43 4.48 2.65
CA LEU A 120 17.64 3.80 2.18
C LEU A 120 18.92 4.63 2.41
N VAL A 121 18.81 5.77 3.07
CA VAL A 121 19.94 6.67 3.37
C VAL A 121 20.12 6.80 4.87
N VAL A 122 21.33 6.52 5.37
CA VAL A 122 21.70 6.68 6.79
C VAL A 122 22.87 7.65 6.87
N ASN A 123 22.72 8.73 7.66
CA ASN A 123 23.75 9.79 7.81
C ASN A 123 24.25 10.33 6.46
N GLY A 124 23.33 10.53 5.51
CA GLY A 124 23.65 11.06 4.17
C GLY A 124 24.28 10.03 3.22
N LYS A 125 24.49 8.79 3.65
CA LYS A 125 25.07 7.73 2.81
C LYS A 125 23.97 6.75 2.37
N PRO A 126 23.84 6.45 1.07
CA PRO A 126 22.90 5.45 0.58
C PRO A 126 23.31 4.04 0.99
N ALA A 127 22.36 3.10 0.91
CA ALA A 127 22.63 1.69 1.07
C ALA A 127 23.70 1.19 0.07
N ARG A 128 24.48 0.20 0.48
CA ARG A 128 25.17 -0.71 -0.46
C ARG A 128 24.23 -1.85 -0.76
N VAL A 129 23.94 -2.07 -2.04
CA VAL A 129 23.06 -3.15 -2.50
C VAL A 129 23.88 -4.14 -3.30
N GLU A 130 23.80 -5.40 -2.91
CA GLU A 130 24.53 -6.49 -3.52
C GLU A 130 23.55 -7.58 -3.98
N ILE A 131 23.63 -7.96 -5.24
CA ILE A 131 22.91 -9.12 -5.79
C ILE A 131 23.83 -10.32 -5.58
N LEU A 132 23.49 -11.18 -4.62
CA LEU A 132 24.33 -12.33 -4.26
C LEU A 132 24.11 -13.51 -5.20
N ASP A 133 22.84 -13.76 -5.55
CA ASP A 133 22.39 -14.74 -6.53
C ASP A 133 20.99 -14.37 -7.05
N GLU A 134 20.37 -15.25 -7.84
CA GLU A 134 19.05 -15.03 -8.45
C GLU A 134 17.93 -14.78 -7.41
N LEU A 135 18.07 -15.34 -6.20
CA LEU A 135 17.05 -15.29 -5.15
C LEU A 135 17.52 -14.54 -3.90
N THR A 136 18.70 -13.95 -3.90
CA THR A 136 19.29 -13.36 -2.69
C THR A 136 19.82 -11.95 -2.94
N VAL A 137 19.33 -10.99 -2.16
CA VAL A 137 19.73 -9.57 -2.23
C VAL A 137 20.15 -9.10 -0.83
N ARG A 138 21.27 -8.38 -0.74
CA ARG A 138 21.73 -7.77 0.51
C ARG A 138 21.69 -6.24 0.43
N TYR A 139 21.14 -5.63 1.48
CA TYR A 139 21.20 -4.20 1.75
C TYR A 139 22.08 -3.97 2.99
N SER A 140 23.05 -3.05 2.92
CA SER A 140 23.92 -2.76 4.06
C SER A 140 24.31 -1.30 4.18
N TRP A 141 24.61 -0.86 5.42
CA TRP A 141 25.02 0.49 5.80
C TRP A 141 26.19 0.41 6.77
N ASP A 142 26.94 1.52 6.89
CA ASP A 142 28.01 1.65 7.89
C ASP A 142 27.45 1.73 9.32
N GLU A 143 26.29 2.39 9.46
CA GLU A 143 25.55 2.56 10.72
C GLU A 143 24.19 1.82 10.69
N PRO A 144 23.60 1.50 11.86
CA PRO A 144 22.33 0.79 11.92
C PRO A 144 21.19 1.55 11.24
N ASN A 145 20.35 0.83 10.49
CA ASN A 145 19.08 1.30 9.93
C ASN A 145 17.88 0.51 10.49
N PRO A 146 17.44 0.81 11.73
CA PRO A 146 16.32 0.09 12.35
C PRO A 146 14.97 0.34 11.66
N TYR A 147 14.89 1.33 10.78
CA TYR A 147 13.67 1.69 10.06
C TYR A 147 13.48 0.94 8.75
N PHE A 148 14.48 0.19 8.29
CA PHE A 148 14.43 -0.48 6.98
C PHE A 148 13.28 -1.49 6.89
N LEU A 149 13.25 -2.51 7.77
CA LEU A 149 12.18 -3.51 7.76
C LEU A 149 10.79 -2.91 8.02
N PRO A 150 10.58 -2.03 9.02
CA PRO A 150 9.31 -1.34 9.20
C PRO A 150 8.83 -0.56 7.96
N ALA A 151 9.75 0.04 7.20
CA ALA A 151 9.40 0.76 5.98
C ALA A 151 8.85 -0.18 4.88
N LEU A 152 9.32 -1.42 4.82
CA LEU A 152 8.82 -2.44 3.89
C LEU A 152 7.42 -2.94 4.26
N ALA A 153 7.04 -2.87 5.55
CA ALA A 153 5.81 -3.41 6.12
C ALA A 153 4.65 -2.41 6.19
N GLY A 154 4.90 -1.13 5.95
CA GLY A 154 3.89 -0.08 6.10
C GLY A 154 2.66 -0.24 5.19
N ALA A 155 1.57 0.46 5.52
CA ALA A 155 0.38 0.53 4.67
C ALA A 155 0.70 1.08 3.27
N ARG A 156 1.60 2.06 3.21
CA ARG A 156 2.30 2.47 1.98
C ARG A 156 3.76 2.02 2.11
N PRO A 157 4.10 0.83 1.60
CA PRO A 157 5.43 0.28 1.78
C PRO A 157 6.47 1.04 0.98
N LEU A 158 7.72 0.95 1.42
CA LEU A 158 8.87 1.26 0.60
C LEU A 158 9.01 0.14 -0.44
N TYR A 159 8.81 0.45 -1.71
CA TYR A 159 9.12 -0.47 -2.80
C TYR A 159 10.62 -0.40 -3.09
N ILE A 160 11.30 -1.55 -3.01
CA ILE A 160 12.73 -1.73 -3.32
C ILE A 160 12.93 -2.71 -4.46
N TYR A 161 11.89 -2.94 -5.25
CA TYR A 161 11.83 -3.80 -6.44
C TYR A 161 10.82 -3.22 -7.43
N ALA A 162 10.98 -3.55 -8.69
CA ALA A 162 10.06 -3.14 -9.74
C ALA A 162 10.05 -4.18 -10.87
N PRO A 163 8.93 -4.39 -11.60
CA PRO A 163 8.87 -5.35 -12.70
C PRO A 163 9.74 -4.90 -13.86
N ALA A 164 11.01 -5.30 -13.82
CA ALA A 164 12.04 -4.88 -14.77
C ALA A 164 11.66 -5.21 -16.22
N HIS A 165 11.09 -6.40 -16.46
CA HIS A 165 10.65 -6.85 -17.79
C HIS A 165 9.59 -5.93 -18.40
N TYR A 166 8.69 -5.37 -17.59
CA TYR A 166 7.68 -4.42 -18.04
C TYR A 166 8.23 -2.99 -18.16
N LEU A 167 8.99 -2.51 -17.16
CA LEU A 167 9.38 -1.09 -17.09
C LEU A 167 10.53 -0.72 -18.03
N LYS A 168 11.34 -1.65 -18.48
CA LYS A 168 12.42 -1.41 -19.45
C LYS A 168 11.91 -0.82 -20.77
N GLN A 169 10.68 -1.10 -21.17
CA GLN A 169 10.07 -0.52 -22.37
C GLN A 169 9.88 1.00 -22.28
N PHE A 170 9.89 1.57 -21.08
CA PHE A 170 9.74 3.01 -20.83
C PHE A 170 11.03 3.68 -20.35
N HIS A 171 12.18 2.98 -20.42
CA HIS A 171 13.44 3.46 -19.87
C HIS A 171 14.47 3.74 -20.99
N ALA A 172 15.07 4.95 -20.97
CA ALA A 172 15.97 5.41 -22.02
C ALA A 172 17.22 4.54 -22.25
N SER A 173 17.66 3.77 -21.26
CA SER A 173 18.79 2.85 -21.41
C SER A 173 18.44 1.54 -22.12
N TYR A 174 17.15 1.25 -22.33
CA TYR A 174 16.68 -0.04 -22.86
C TYR A 174 15.79 0.08 -24.08
N GLN A 175 15.27 1.30 -24.38
CA GLN A 175 14.36 1.53 -25.48
C GLN A 175 14.88 2.58 -26.42
N ASP A 176 14.51 2.47 -27.69
CA ASP A 176 14.82 3.46 -28.73
C ASP A 176 14.22 4.82 -28.38
N GLN A 177 15.00 5.89 -28.59
CA GLN A 177 14.62 7.24 -28.22
C GLN A 177 13.44 7.77 -29.05
N ALA A 178 13.32 7.39 -30.32
CA ALA A 178 12.20 7.84 -31.16
C ALA A 178 10.89 7.23 -30.66
N LYS A 179 10.90 5.91 -30.35
CA LYS A 179 9.75 5.24 -29.77
C LYS A 179 9.36 5.81 -28.40
N LEU A 180 10.33 6.12 -27.54
CA LEU A 180 10.05 6.77 -26.25
C LEU A 180 9.42 8.15 -26.42
N ASN A 181 9.86 8.93 -27.42
CA ASN A 181 9.29 10.25 -27.68
C ASN A 181 7.83 10.16 -28.15
N GLU A 182 7.48 9.19 -28.99
CA GLU A 182 6.11 8.92 -29.42
C GLU A 182 5.22 8.58 -28.21
N GLU A 183 5.69 7.68 -27.33
CA GLU A 183 4.97 7.29 -26.13
C GLU A 183 4.82 8.45 -25.12
N VAL A 184 5.84 9.30 -24.99
CA VAL A 184 5.82 10.51 -24.15
C VAL A 184 4.76 11.50 -24.63
N GLU A 185 4.69 11.72 -25.96
CA GLU A 185 3.70 12.59 -26.59
C GLU A 185 2.29 12.01 -26.40
N PHE A 186 2.09 10.74 -26.73
CA PHE A 186 0.81 10.04 -26.55
C PHE A 186 0.33 10.10 -25.09
N ALA A 187 1.21 9.84 -24.13
CA ALA A 187 0.89 9.88 -22.71
C ALA A 187 0.70 11.32 -22.18
N GLY A 188 1.07 12.36 -22.92
CA GLY A 188 1.00 13.75 -22.48
C GLY A 188 1.88 14.06 -21.28
N VAL A 189 3.05 13.43 -21.18
CA VAL A 189 4.02 13.64 -20.10
C VAL A 189 5.25 14.40 -20.59
N ARG A 190 6.07 14.91 -19.67
CA ARG A 190 7.17 15.81 -20.00
C ARG A 190 8.34 15.12 -20.72
N ASN A 191 8.64 13.90 -20.33
CA ASN A 191 9.80 13.13 -20.81
C ASN A 191 9.62 11.64 -20.45
N TRP A 192 10.59 10.81 -20.87
CA TRP A 192 10.62 9.37 -20.57
C TRP A 192 10.57 9.05 -19.07
N ALA A 193 11.19 9.85 -18.21
CA ALA A 193 11.16 9.62 -16.77
C ALA A 193 9.74 9.85 -16.20
N GLY A 194 9.02 10.85 -16.74
CA GLY A 194 7.60 11.05 -16.46
C GLY A 194 6.74 9.87 -16.93
N LEU A 195 7.04 9.33 -18.11
CA LEU A 195 6.38 8.14 -18.67
C LEU A 195 6.60 6.91 -17.79
N HIS A 196 7.86 6.61 -17.49
CA HIS A 196 8.26 5.51 -16.61
C HIS A 196 7.59 5.60 -15.22
N THR A 197 7.61 6.79 -14.61
CA THR A 197 6.95 7.02 -13.30
C THR A 197 5.44 6.83 -13.39
N ARG A 198 4.80 7.29 -14.48
CA ARG A 198 3.35 7.15 -14.68
C ARG A 198 2.94 5.68 -14.74
N TYR A 199 3.65 4.88 -15.54
CA TYR A 199 3.31 3.48 -15.75
C TYR A 199 3.86 2.54 -14.66
N GLY A 200 4.93 2.93 -13.93
CA GLY A 200 5.60 2.10 -12.93
C GLY A 200 5.14 2.31 -11.49
N HIS A 201 4.10 3.10 -11.23
CA HIS A 201 3.74 3.47 -9.87
C HIS A 201 2.90 2.38 -9.16
N GLN A 202 3.55 1.38 -8.58
CA GLN A 202 2.92 0.20 -7.95
C GLN A 202 1.85 0.55 -6.90
N TYR A 203 2.04 1.61 -6.09
CA TYR A 203 1.09 1.98 -5.04
C TYR A 203 -0.21 2.61 -5.57
N LYS A 204 -0.20 3.27 -6.73
CA LYS A 204 -1.43 3.86 -7.29
C LYS A 204 -2.45 2.79 -7.67
N PHE A 205 -1.98 1.69 -8.19
CA PHE A 205 -2.76 0.52 -8.59
C PHE A 205 -3.87 0.85 -9.61
N ASP A 206 -3.60 1.85 -10.46
CA ASP A 206 -4.50 2.40 -11.48
C ASP A 206 -4.06 2.05 -12.92
N ASN A 207 -2.91 1.39 -13.08
CA ASN A 207 -2.44 0.88 -14.36
C ASN A 207 -2.65 -0.63 -14.42
N PRO A 208 -3.63 -1.14 -15.23
CA PRO A 208 -3.91 -2.57 -15.34
C PRO A 208 -2.80 -3.37 -16.04
N ASP A 209 -1.94 -2.71 -16.83
CA ASP A 209 -0.84 -3.37 -17.54
C ASP A 209 0.40 -3.57 -16.65
N LEU A 210 0.47 -2.88 -15.49
CA LEU A 210 1.60 -3.01 -14.57
C LEU A 210 1.52 -4.32 -13.78
N PRO A 211 2.47 -5.26 -13.95
CA PRO A 211 2.51 -6.48 -13.16
C PRO A 211 2.60 -6.20 -11.66
N THR A 212 1.93 -7.01 -10.87
CA THR A 212 1.84 -6.84 -9.42
C THR A 212 2.07 -8.15 -8.67
N LEU A 213 2.47 -8.05 -7.39
CA LEU A 213 2.50 -9.18 -6.45
C LEU A 213 1.31 -9.15 -5.47
N GLN A 214 0.34 -8.26 -5.70
CA GLN A 214 -0.86 -8.15 -4.86
C GLN A 214 -1.84 -9.30 -5.14
N PRO A 215 -2.77 -9.63 -4.20
CA PRO A 215 -3.72 -10.73 -4.36
C PRO A 215 -4.75 -10.51 -5.47
N TRP A 216 -5.03 -9.27 -5.83
CA TRP A 216 -5.92 -8.92 -6.96
C TRP A 216 -5.20 -7.99 -7.93
N ILE A 217 -5.58 -8.08 -9.20
CA ILE A 217 -5.05 -7.33 -10.34
C ILE A 217 -6.14 -6.38 -10.82
N ASN A 218 -5.84 -5.10 -10.96
CA ASN A 218 -6.75 -4.18 -11.64
C ASN A 218 -6.87 -4.55 -13.12
N THR A 219 -8.09 -4.66 -13.63
CA THR A 219 -8.35 -4.94 -15.07
C THR A 219 -9.00 -3.75 -15.79
N THR A 220 -9.16 -2.61 -15.10
CA THR A 220 -9.88 -1.45 -15.63
C THR A 220 -8.97 -0.24 -15.79
N HIS A 221 -8.87 0.30 -17.00
CA HIS A 221 -8.17 1.55 -17.28
C HIS A 221 -8.95 2.77 -16.77
N PRO A 222 -8.28 3.77 -16.14
CA PRO A 222 -8.90 5.04 -15.83
C PRO A 222 -9.06 5.91 -17.11
N PRO A 223 -10.07 6.82 -17.17
CA PRO A 223 -11.08 7.06 -16.13
C PRO A 223 -12.22 6.04 -16.17
N SER A 224 -12.73 5.66 -14.99
CA SER A 224 -13.87 4.76 -14.88
C SER A 224 -14.67 5.05 -13.61
N GLU A 225 -15.99 4.77 -13.66
CA GLU A 225 -16.86 4.81 -12.48
C GLU A 225 -16.89 3.46 -11.73
N ARG A 226 -16.35 2.41 -12.33
CA ARG A 226 -16.18 1.10 -11.70
C ARG A 226 -14.84 0.51 -12.11
N PHE A 227 -14.04 0.13 -11.12
CA PHE A 227 -12.82 -0.64 -11.32
C PHE A 227 -13.05 -2.08 -10.89
N VAL A 228 -12.66 -3.01 -11.76
CA VAL A 228 -12.74 -4.45 -11.51
C VAL A 228 -11.35 -4.96 -11.18
N PHE A 229 -11.23 -5.63 -10.05
CA PHE A 229 -10.02 -6.32 -9.64
C PHE A 229 -10.27 -7.81 -9.66
N GLU A 230 -9.44 -8.55 -10.39
CA GLU A 230 -9.53 -10.00 -10.50
C GLU A 230 -8.43 -10.68 -9.67
N ARG A 231 -8.70 -11.89 -9.21
CA ARG A 231 -7.76 -12.69 -8.43
C ARG A 231 -6.46 -12.91 -9.20
N ASN A 232 -5.32 -12.63 -8.55
CA ASN A 232 -3.99 -12.89 -9.09
C ASN A 232 -3.72 -14.40 -9.09
N PRO A 233 -3.58 -15.05 -10.26
CA PRO A 233 -3.37 -16.49 -10.35
C PRO A 233 -1.99 -16.93 -9.87
N TYR A 234 -1.04 -15.99 -9.66
CA TYR A 234 0.33 -16.26 -9.20
C TYR A 234 0.55 -15.79 -7.75
N PHE A 235 -0.53 -15.50 -7.00
CA PHE A 235 -0.39 -15.05 -5.63
C PHE A 235 0.23 -16.12 -4.72
N HIS A 236 1.17 -15.74 -3.88
CA HIS A 236 2.10 -16.61 -3.16
C HIS A 236 1.56 -17.23 -1.87
N ARG A 237 0.35 -16.91 -1.44
CA ARG A 237 -0.23 -17.41 -0.19
C ARG A 237 -1.19 -18.56 -0.43
N VAL A 238 -1.15 -19.54 0.49
CA VAL A 238 -2.10 -20.66 0.55
C VAL A 238 -2.69 -20.76 1.95
N ASP A 239 -3.84 -21.40 2.10
CA ASP A 239 -4.34 -21.80 3.42
C ASP A 239 -3.67 -23.10 3.92
N THR A 240 -4.05 -23.55 5.10
CA THR A 240 -3.53 -24.80 5.71
C THR A 240 -3.90 -26.07 4.94
N ASN A 241 -4.89 -26.02 4.05
CA ASN A 241 -5.26 -27.11 3.14
C ASN A 241 -4.51 -27.06 1.80
N GLY A 242 -3.65 -26.05 1.60
CA GLY A 242 -2.91 -25.82 0.36
C GLY A 242 -3.74 -25.11 -0.73
N LEU A 243 -4.94 -24.63 -0.42
CA LEU A 243 -5.75 -23.87 -1.38
C LEU A 243 -5.21 -22.46 -1.53
N GLN A 244 -4.94 -22.03 -2.78
CA GLN A 244 -4.38 -20.70 -3.07
C GLN A 244 -5.34 -19.58 -2.68
N LEU A 245 -4.83 -18.56 -1.99
CA LEU A 245 -5.55 -17.33 -1.66
C LEU A 245 -5.42 -16.29 -2.79
N PRO A 246 -6.29 -15.28 -2.85
CA PRO A 246 -7.51 -15.09 -2.07
C PRO A 246 -8.62 -16.04 -2.53
N TYR A 247 -9.63 -16.29 -1.69
CA TYR A 247 -10.80 -17.07 -2.08
C TYR A 247 -11.70 -16.31 -3.05
N ILE A 248 -11.86 -15.00 -2.83
CA ILE A 248 -12.75 -14.12 -3.59
C ILE A 248 -12.18 -13.85 -4.97
N ASP A 249 -12.96 -14.10 -6.00
CA ASP A 249 -12.52 -13.98 -7.39
C ASP A 249 -12.39 -12.52 -7.84
N ARG A 250 -13.34 -11.66 -7.45
CA ARG A 250 -13.39 -10.27 -7.89
C ARG A 250 -13.64 -9.28 -6.76
N VAL A 251 -13.06 -8.09 -6.89
CA VAL A 251 -13.39 -6.92 -6.06
C VAL A 251 -13.86 -5.81 -7.00
N LEU A 252 -15.08 -5.35 -6.79
CA LEU A 252 -15.72 -4.27 -7.55
C LEU A 252 -15.59 -2.97 -6.76
N VAL A 253 -14.82 -2.04 -7.28
CA VAL A 253 -14.63 -0.70 -6.67
C VAL A 253 -15.50 0.29 -7.41
N ASN A 254 -16.65 0.62 -6.84
CA ASN A 254 -17.61 1.56 -7.41
C ASN A 254 -17.30 2.99 -6.96
N ILE A 255 -17.20 3.92 -7.91
CA ILE A 255 -16.90 5.32 -7.66
C ILE A 255 -18.20 6.11 -7.53
N GLY A 256 -18.34 6.85 -6.46
CA GLY A 256 -19.54 7.66 -6.21
C GLY A 256 -19.23 8.93 -5.42
N SER A 257 -20.26 9.74 -5.13
CA SER A 257 -20.09 10.94 -4.30
C SER A 257 -19.70 10.57 -2.87
N ALA A 258 -18.65 11.19 -2.33
CA ALA A 258 -18.18 10.98 -0.95
C ALA A 258 -19.29 11.16 0.10
N GLY A 259 -20.18 12.12 -0.12
CA GLY A 259 -21.29 12.41 0.80
C GLY A 259 -22.40 11.35 0.81
N LEU A 260 -22.51 10.55 -0.25
CA LEU A 260 -23.52 9.48 -0.36
C LEU A 260 -22.99 8.12 0.14
N ILE A 261 -21.69 7.95 0.28
CA ILE A 261 -21.10 6.67 0.69
C ILE A 261 -21.64 6.19 2.04
N PRO A 262 -21.77 7.00 3.09
CA PRO A 262 -22.36 6.52 4.36
C PRO A 262 -23.79 6.00 4.19
N ALA A 263 -24.63 6.71 3.40
CA ALA A 263 -26.00 6.28 3.15
C ALA A 263 -26.08 4.96 2.38
N LYS A 264 -25.26 4.81 1.34
CA LYS A 264 -25.15 3.58 0.55
C LYS A 264 -24.63 2.40 1.38
N ALA A 265 -23.60 2.63 2.20
CA ALA A 265 -23.09 1.62 3.12
C ALA A 265 -24.16 1.21 4.15
N GLY A 266 -24.89 2.18 4.72
CA GLY A 266 -26.02 1.91 5.61
C GLY A 266 -27.18 1.15 4.95
N ALA A 267 -27.34 1.28 3.64
CA ALA A 267 -28.32 0.53 2.84
C ALA A 267 -27.82 -0.88 2.43
N GLY A 268 -26.59 -1.26 2.78
CA GLY A 268 -26.03 -2.58 2.43
C GLY A 268 -25.47 -2.67 1.01
N GLU A 269 -25.19 -1.55 0.34
CA GLU A 269 -24.64 -1.53 -1.03
C GLU A 269 -23.10 -1.75 -1.06
N SER A 270 -22.50 -2.16 0.05
CA SER A 270 -21.05 -2.42 0.15
C SER A 270 -20.78 -3.54 1.14
N ASP A 271 -19.97 -4.52 0.75
CA ASP A 271 -19.60 -5.65 1.60
C ASP A 271 -18.47 -5.31 2.58
N LEU A 272 -17.60 -4.38 2.20
CA LEU A 272 -16.49 -3.90 3.02
C LEU A 272 -16.34 -2.39 2.85
N GLN A 273 -16.63 -1.62 3.92
CA GLN A 273 -16.52 -0.17 3.87
C GLN A 273 -15.76 0.38 5.07
N ALA A 274 -14.59 1.00 4.81
CA ALA A 274 -13.82 1.72 5.83
C ALA A 274 -13.57 3.17 5.43
N ARG A 275 -13.43 3.44 4.12
CA ARG A 275 -13.16 4.77 3.59
C ARG A 275 -14.44 5.59 3.51
N TYR A 276 -14.33 6.90 3.74
CA TYR A 276 -15.44 7.88 3.70
C TYR A 276 -16.53 7.68 4.77
N LEU A 277 -16.30 6.83 5.77
CA LEU A 277 -17.11 6.76 6.98
C LEU A 277 -16.48 7.63 8.07
N ARG A 278 -17.32 8.29 8.85
CA ARG A 278 -16.94 9.14 9.97
C ARG A 278 -17.64 8.63 11.23
N LEU A 279 -17.12 8.97 12.40
CA LEU A 279 -17.70 8.50 13.66
C LEU A 279 -19.12 9.09 13.89
N ASP A 280 -19.41 10.29 13.36
CA ASP A 280 -20.75 10.86 13.38
C ASP A 280 -21.80 10.05 12.57
N ASN A 281 -21.36 9.16 11.68
CA ASN A 281 -22.23 8.22 11.00
C ASN A 281 -22.54 6.95 11.83
N TYR A 282 -21.89 6.77 12.97
CA TYR A 282 -21.93 5.52 13.73
C TYR A 282 -23.35 5.09 14.12
N PRO A 283 -24.22 5.93 14.74
CA PRO A 283 -25.56 5.50 15.10
C PRO A 283 -26.39 5.05 13.90
N PHE A 284 -26.34 5.81 12.82
CA PHE A 284 -27.03 5.49 11.56
C PHE A 284 -26.55 4.17 10.94
N LEU A 285 -25.24 3.93 10.97
CA LEU A 285 -24.67 2.69 10.43
C LEU A 285 -25.00 1.47 11.28
N VAL A 286 -25.04 1.60 12.62
CA VAL A 286 -25.48 0.51 13.51
C VAL A 286 -26.93 0.13 13.23
N GLU A 287 -27.83 1.10 13.14
CA GLU A 287 -29.23 0.87 12.78
C GLU A 287 -29.37 0.25 11.37
N GLY A 288 -28.55 0.69 10.41
CA GLY A 288 -28.48 0.10 9.07
C GLY A 288 -28.01 -1.33 9.10
N GLY A 289 -27.03 -1.65 9.97
CA GLY A 289 -26.49 -3.01 10.15
C GLY A 289 -27.53 -4.01 10.64
N GLU A 290 -28.38 -3.61 11.60
CA GLU A 290 -29.49 -4.44 12.08
C GLU A 290 -30.50 -4.79 10.97
N ARG A 291 -30.75 -3.84 10.06
CA ARG A 291 -31.71 -4.03 8.94
C ARG A 291 -31.12 -4.81 7.76
N ASN A 292 -29.83 -4.62 7.46
CA ASN A 292 -29.19 -5.11 6.25
C ASN A 292 -28.13 -6.20 6.50
N GLY A 293 -27.99 -6.66 7.76
CA GLY A 293 -27.18 -7.83 8.12
C GLY A 293 -25.67 -7.61 8.06
N PHE A 294 -25.18 -6.40 8.30
CA PHE A 294 -23.76 -6.11 8.42
C PHE A 294 -23.36 -5.64 9.83
N ASN A 295 -22.08 -5.75 10.17
CA ASN A 295 -21.54 -5.34 11.47
C ASN A 295 -20.70 -4.07 11.36
N VAL A 296 -20.84 -3.15 12.33
CA VAL A 296 -20.01 -1.96 12.44
C VAL A 296 -18.91 -2.19 13.49
N HIS A 297 -17.67 -2.09 13.05
CA HIS A 297 -16.49 -2.26 13.91
C HIS A 297 -15.78 -0.94 14.16
N LEU A 298 -15.61 -0.56 15.41
CA LEU A 298 -14.78 0.58 15.81
C LEU A 298 -13.35 0.11 16.04
N TRP A 299 -12.44 0.56 15.18
CA TRP A 299 -11.03 0.23 15.29
C TRP A 299 -10.27 1.28 16.10
N LYS A 300 -9.52 0.82 17.10
CA LYS A 300 -8.58 1.68 17.83
C LYS A 300 -7.49 2.14 16.88
N ARG A 301 -7.24 3.45 16.86
CA ARG A 301 -6.19 4.07 16.04
C ARG A 301 -5.05 4.55 16.94
N GLY A 302 -3.81 4.36 16.50
CA GLY A 302 -2.61 4.83 17.19
C GLY A 302 -2.34 6.34 16.95
N VAL A 303 -3.37 7.19 17.06
CA VAL A 303 -3.26 8.65 16.91
C VAL A 303 -3.46 9.33 18.27
N GLY A 304 -2.67 10.36 18.55
CA GLY A 304 -2.72 11.06 19.83
C GLY A 304 -3.94 11.98 20.03
N SER A 305 -4.64 12.33 18.95
CA SER A 305 -5.86 13.16 18.99
C SER A 305 -6.69 12.95 17.74
N GLN A 306 -8.01 12.92 17.91
CA GLN A 306 -8.97 12.90 16.79
C GLN A 306 -9.11 14.27 16.14
N MET A 307 -8.99 15.34 16.92
CA MET A 307 -9.05 16.71 16.46
C MET A 307 -7.87 17.51 17.03
N ALA A 308 -7.18 18.27 16.18
CA ALA A 308 -6.07 19.10 16.61
C ALA A 308 -6.17 20.50 16.00
N LEU A 309 -5.92 21.51 16.81
CA LEU A 309 -5.86 22.90 16.40
C LEU A 309 -4.41 23.27 16.09
N TYR A 310 -4.15 23.74 14.87
CA TYR A 310 -2.83 24.15 14.39
C TYR A 310 -2.80 25.68 14.13
N PRO A 311 -2.45 26.53 15.10
CA PRO A 311 -2.27 27.96 14.86
C PRO A 311 -1.14 28.20 13.85
N ASN A 312 -1.36 29.08 12.87
CA ASN A 312 -0.36 29.40 11.86
C ASN A 312 0.77 30.27 12.46
N LEU A 313 1.88 29.62 12.82
CA LEU A 313 3.06 30.28 13.41
C LEU A 313 3.79 31.22 12.43
N ASN A 314 3.47 31.16 11.13
CA ASN A 314 4.05 31.97 10.06
C ASN A 314 3.04 32.97 9.47
N SER A 315 1.99 33.33 10.24
CA SER A 315 1.00 34.33 9.80
C SER A 315 1.66 35.61 9.30
N VAL A 316 1.14 36.19 8.23
CA VAL A 316 1.59 37.48 7.69
C VAL A 316 1.25 38.65 8.63
N ASN A 317 0.20 38.53 9.44
CA ASN A 317 -0.12 39.52 10.49
C ASN A 317 0.89 39.43 11.63
N PRO A 318 1.72 40.47 11.90
CA PRO A 318 2.79 40.40 12.87
C PRO A 318 2.29 40.27 14.33
N ALA A 319 1.18 40.91 14.67
CA ALA A 319 0.59 40.82 16.00
C ALA A 319 0.06 39.42 16.29
N TRP A 320 -0.69 38.84 15.35
CA TRP A 320 -1.17 37.46 15.43
C TRP A 320 -0.01 36.46 15.47
N ARG A 321 0.99 36.64 14.61
CA ARG A 321 2.19 35.78 14.59
C ARG A 321 2.94 35.80 15.92
N ALA A 322 3.10 36.96 16.55
CA ALA A 322 3.72 37.08 17.86
C ALA A 322 2.90 36.35 18.94
N LEU A 323 1.58 36.52 18.93
CA LEU A 323 0.67 35.90 19.87
C LEU A 323 0.68 34.37 19.77
N VAL A 324 0.54 33.81 18.55
CA VAL A 324 0.50 32.34 18.35
C VAL A 324 1.85 31.66 18.57
N ARG A 325 2.95 32.40 18.51
CA ARG A 325 4.30 31.91 18.87
C ARG A 325 4.52 31.88 20.39
N ASP A 326 3.76 32.63 21.18
CA ASP A 326 3.82 32.55 22.64
C ASP A 326 3.23 31.22 23.12
N ILE A 327 4.04 30.41 23.80
CA ILE A 327 3.63 29.12 24.33
C ILE A 327 2.49 29.23 25.35
N ARG A 328 2.42 30.34 26.11
CA ARG A 328 1.38 30.57 27.11
C ARG A 328 0.02 30.70 26.42
N PHE A 329 -0.05 31.43 25.30
CA PHE A 329 -1.25 31.57 24.51
C PHE A 329 -1.71 30.22 23.96
N ARG A 330 -0.81 29.41 23.38
CA ARG A 330 -1.16 28.06 22.87
C ARG A 330 -1.64 27.13 23.98
N ARG A 331 -1.04 27.21 25.19
CA ARG A 331 -1.51 26.45 26.37
C ARG A 331 -2.90 26.90 26.79
N ALA A 332 -3.15 28.21 26.83
CA ALA A 332 -4.46 28.77 27.17
C ALA A 332 -5.52 28.26 26.17
N LEU A 333 -5.25 28.32 24.87
CA LEU A 333 -6.14 27.74 23.85
C LEU A 333 -6.43 26.25 24.10
N SER A 334 -5.41 25.48 24.46
CA SER A 334 -5.58 24.06 24.76
C SER A 334 -6.41 23.80 26.02
N LEU A 335 -6.26 24.63 27.05
CA LEU A 335 -7.02 24.52 28.30
C LEU A 335 -8.48 25.02 28.14
N ALA A 336 -8.73 25.93 27.21
CA ALA A 336 -10.08 26.45 26.92
C ALA A 336 -10.97 25.46 26.16
N ILE A 337 -10.40 24.34 25.67
CA ILE A 337 -11.17 23.31 24.96
C ILE A 337 -11.74 22.33 25.99
N ASP A 338 -13.06 22.28 26.10
CA ASP A 338 -13.76 21.24 26.85
C ASP A 338 -13.75 19.92 26.04
N ARG A 339 -12.85 19.03 26.43
CA ARG A 339 -12.67 17.74 25.74
C ARG A 339 -13.75 16.74 26.08
N GLU A 340 -14.31 16.85 27.29
CA GLU A 340 -15.37 15.97 27.74
C GLU A 340 -16.67 16.26 27.01
N GLU A 341 -17.03 17.55 26.90
CA GLU A 341 -18.21 17.99 26.11
C GLU A 341 -18.05 17.55 24.64
N ILE A 342 -16.87 17.76 24.03
CA ILE A 342 -16.59 17.31 22.67
C ILE A 342 -16.72 15.79 22.55
N ASN A 343 -16.22 15.02 23.53
CA ASN A 343 -16.36 13.57 23.51
C ASN A 343 -17.82 13.13 23.56
N GLN A 344 -18.62 13.76 24.44
CA GLN A 344 -20.05 13.42 24.56
C GLN A 344 -20.84 13.80 23.30
N VAL A 345 -20.66 15.03 22.80
CA VAL A 345 -21.50 15.59 21.71
C VAL A 345 -21.05 15.03 20.33
N VAL A 346 -19.73 14.90 20.08
CA VAL A 346 -19.19 14.57 18.75
C VAL A 346 -18.84 13.08 18.64
N TYR A 347 -18.40 12.47 19.72
CA TYR A 347 -17.86 11.11 19.73
C TYR A 347 -18.70 10.12 20.56
N PHE A 348 -19.88 10.53 21.02
CA PHE A 348 -20.84 9.68 21.76
C PHE A 348 -20.25 9.02 23.01
N GLY A 349 -19.26 9.65 23.64
CA GLY A 349 -18.53 9.08 24.77
C GLY A 349 -17.58 7.94 24.43
N LEU A 350 -17.26 7.72 23.16
CA LEU A 350 -16.50 6.56 22.67
C LEU A 350 -14.99 6.82 22.52
N VAL A 351 -14.48 8.01 22.84
CA VAL A 351 -13.08 8.41 22.70
C VAL A 351 -12.47 8.81 24.05
#